data_1c3e34b1148814076e3e892c7d892a26
#
_entry.id   1c3e34b1148814076e3e892c7d892a26
#
_cell.length_a   1.000
_cell.length_b   1.000
_cell.length_c   1.000
_cell.angle_alpha   90.00
_cell.angle_beta   90.00
_cell.angle_gamma   90.00
#
_symmetry.space_group_name_H-M   'P 1'
#
loop_
_entity.id
_entity.type
_entity.pdbx_description
1 polymer ?
#
loop_
_entity_poly.entity_id
_entity_poly.type
_entity_poly.pdbx_seq_one_letter_code
_entity_poly.pdbx_strand_id
1 'polypeptide(L)'
;LDVAVDEIPRIAPKDPESVQWPPEVVADGPIALARLIPAGVDVRGNSTRARIVLFRKPIERRAKDTEELTDLLHEVLVAQVATYLGVEPSVIDPTLDDD
;
A
#
# COMPACT_ATOMS: atom_id res chain seq x y z
N LEU A 1 5.03 -8.76 10.16
CA LEU A 1 4.49 -8.07 8.98
C LEU A 1 5.15 -8.61 7.73
N ASP A 2 4.36 -9.24 6.87
CA ASP A 2 4.85 -9.84 5.64
C ASP A 2 4.61 -8.90 4.45
N VAL A 3 5.38 -9.09 3.38
CA VAL A 3 5.20 -8.36 2.13
C VAL A 3 5.02 -9.38 1.01
N ALA A 4 3.99 -9.14 0.19
CA ALA A 4 3.68 -9.97 -0.96
C ALA A 4 3.52 -9.09 -2.20
N VAL A 5 3.63 -9.69 -3.37
CA VAL A 5 3.49 -8.98 -4.64
C VAL A 5 2.44 -9.69 -5.49
N ASP A 6 1.42 -8.94 -5.92
CA ASP A 6 0.45 -9.39 -6.91
C ASP A 6 0.62 -8.59 -8.20
N GLU A 7 0.21 -9.17 -9.32
CA GLU A 7 0.35 -8.52 -10.61
C GLU A 7 -0.58 -7.31 -10.75
N ILE A 8 -1.85 -7.49 -10.41
CA ILE A 8 -2.88 -6.43 -10.55
C ILE A 8 -3.78 -6.43 -9.33
N PRO A 9 -4.34 -5.25 -8.98
CA PRO A 9 -5.32 -5.19 -7.89
C PRO A 9 -6.65 -5.81 -8.32
N ARG A 10 -7.28 -6.49 -7.36
CA ARG A 10 -8.63 -7.04 -7.55
C ARG A 10 -9.63 -6.30 -6.68
N ILE A 11 -9.33 -5.04 -6.40
CA ILE A 11 -10.16 -4.16 -5.57
C ILE A 11 -10.47 -2.90 -6.35
N ALA A 12 -11.60 -2.29 -6.02
CA ALA A 12 -12.04 -1.05 -6.65
C ALA A 12 -12.48 -0.07 -5.57
N PRO A 13 -12.46 1.25 -5.86
CA PRO A 13 -12.95 2.21 -4.90
C PRO A 13 -14.44 2.00 -4.66
N LYS A 14 -14.89 2.25 -3.41
CA LYS A 14 -16.29 2.10 -3.06
C LYS A 14 -17.18 3.05 -3.86
N ASP A 15 -16.66 4.24 -4.13
CA ASP A 15 -17.34 5.25 -4.91
C ASP A 15 -16.41 5.69 -6.04
N PRO A 16 -16.59 5.16 -7.28
CA PRO A 16 -15.73 5.50 -8.39
C PRO A 16 -15.74 7.00 -8.74
N GLU A 17 -16.83 7.71 -8.43
CA GLU A 17 -16.93 9.13 -8.73
C GLU A 17 -16.11 9.98 -7.77
N SER A 18 -16.08 9.62 -6.49
CA SER A 18 -15.31 10.36 -5.49
C SER A 18 -13.90 9.82 -5.31
N VAL A 19 -13.64 8.62 -5.81
CA VAL A 19 -12.33 7.95 -5.74
C VAL A 19 -11.77 7.90 -4.32
N GLN A 20 -12.60 7.46 -3.38
CA GLN A 20 -12.19 7.32 -1.99
C GLN A 20 -11.80 5.88 -1.69
N TRP A 21 -10.67 5.74 -1.00
CA TRP A 21 -10.14 4.46 -0.58
C TRP A 21 -10.06 4.39 0.95
N PRO A 22 -10.22 3.19 1.52
CA PRO A 22 -9.98 3.04 2.96
C PRO A 22 -8.49 3.27 3.28
N PRO A 23 -8.16 3.59 4.55
CA PRO A 23 -6.77 3.89 4.94
C PRO A 23 -5.77 2.78 4.62
N GLU A 24 -6.23 1.53 4.52
CA GLU A 24 -5.36 0.38 4.23
C GLU A 24 -4.87 0.34 2.80
N VAL A 25 -5.43 1.18 1.91
CA VAL A 25 -5.05 1.20 0.50
C VAL A 25 -4.21 2.43 0.19
N VAL A 26 -3.08 2.23 -0.48
CA VAL A 26 -2.30 3.30 -1.10
C VAL A 26 -2.66 3.30 -2.58
N ALA A 27 -3.10 4.43 -3.09
CA ALA A 27 -3.60 4.51 -4.47
C ALA A 27 -3.16 5.79 -5.16
N ASP A 28 -3.16 5.73 -6.50
CA ASP A 28 -2.98 6.87 -7.37
C ASP A 28 -4.32 7.07 -8.11
N GLY A 29 -5.16 7.97 -7.59
CA GLY A 29 -6.51 8.14 -8.12
C GLY A 29 -7.32 6.84 -8.00
N PRO A 30 -7.93 6.37 -9.10
CA PRO A 30 -8.75 5.15 -9.07
C PRO A 30 -7.96 3.85 -9.10
N ILE A 31 -6.63 3.94 -9.09
CA ILE A 31 -5.76 2.77 -9.25
C ILE A 31 -5.03 2.48 -7.95
N ALA A 32 -5.29 1.32 -7.35
CA ALA A 32 -4.62 0.90 -6.14
C ALA A 32 -3.19 0.46 -6.44
N LEU A 33 -2.24 0.91 -5.61
CA LEU A 33 -0.83 0.54 -5.72
C LEU A 33 -0.45 -0.52 -4.69
N ALA A 34 -1.09 -0.49 -3.53
CA ALA A 34 -0.81 -1.46 -2.47
C ALA A 34 -1.99 -1.54 -1.51
N ARG A 35 -2.03 -2.62 -0.75
CA ARG A 35 -3.07 -2.84 0.25
C ARG A 35 -2.48 -3.49 1.49
N LEU A 36 -2.86 -2.98 2.66
CA LEU A 36 -2.51 -3.60 3.93
C LEU A 36 -3.64 -4.54 4.34
N ILE A 37 -3.31 -5.81 4.55
CA ILE A 37 -4.23 -6.80 5.07
C ILE A 37 -3.90 -7.00 6.55
N PRO A 38 -4.81 -6.69 7.46
CA PRO A 38 -4.52 -6.80 8.89
C PRO A 38 -4.37 -8.25 9.34
N ALA A 39 -3.69 -8.43 10.46
CA ALA A 39 -3.62 -9.73 11.11
C ALA A 39 -5.04 -10.19 11.49
N GLY A 40 -5.26 -11.48 11.46
CA GLY A 40 -6.58 -12.02 11.75
C GLY A 40 -6.54 -13.52 11.93
N VAL A 41 -7.66 -14.15 11.56
CA VAL A 41 -7.84 -15.60 11.68
C VAL A 41 -8.37 -16.10 10.34
N ASP A 42 -7.78 -17.16 9.80
CA ASP A 42 -8.23 -17.74 8.55
C ASP A 42 -9.48 -18.63 8.77
N VAL A 43 -9.98 -19.22 7.68
CA VAL A 43 -11.19 -20.05 7.73
C VAL A 43 -11.03 -21.30 8.56
N ARG A 44 -9.78 -21.72 8.83
CA ARG A 44 -9.46 -22.88 9.66
C ARG A 44 -9.25 -22.55 11.12
N GLY A 45 -9.34 -21.26 11.49
CA GLY A 45 -9.11 -20.81 12.84
C GLY A 45 -7.64 -20.54 13.17
N ASN A 46 -6.75 -20.57 12.17
CA ASN A 46 -5.32 -20.28 12.37
C ASN A 46 -5.06 -18.78 12.33
N SER A 47 -4.19 -18.30 13.21
CA SER A 47 -3.79 -16.89 13.20
C SER A 47 -3.00 -16.55 11.95
N THR A 48 -3.31 -15.40 11.35
CA THR A 48 -2.58 -14.89 10.18
C THR A 48 -1.88 -13.59 10.56
N ARG A 49 -0.72 -13.34 9.94
CA ARG A 49 0.06 -12.12 10.16
C ARG A 49 -0.43 -11.01 9.25
N ALA A 50 -0.26 -9.77 9.69
CA ALA A 50 -0.50 -8.62 8.84
C ALA A 50 0.41 -8.67 7.61
N ARG A 51 -0.09 -8.22 6.46
CA ARG A 51 0.63 -8.33 5.21
C ARG A 51 0.38 -7.11 4.33
N ILE A 52 1.45 -6.61 3.72
CA ILE A 52 1.38 -5.58 2.69
C ILE A 52 1.41 -6.29 1.34
N VAL A 53 0.42 -6.02 0.50
CA VAL A 53 0.38 -6.55 -0.87
C VAL A 53 0.67 -5.40 -1.83
N LEU A 54 1.74 -5.53 -2.61
CA LEU A 54 2.13 -4.55 -3.63
C LEU A 54 1.55 -5.00 -4.97
N PHE A 55 0.96 -4.08 -5.72
CA PHE A 55 0.41 -4.37 -7.04
C PHE A 55 1.42 -3.94 -8.09
N ARG A 56 2.14 -4.92 -8.62
CA ARG A 56 3.31 -4.70 -9.47
C ARG A 56 3.04 -3.85 -10.70
N LYS A 57 2.02 -4.21 -11.49
CA LYS A 57 1.76 -3.53 -12.76
C LYS A 57 1.36 -2.07 -12.59
N PRO A 58 0.45 -1.72 -11.69
CA PRO A 58 0.16 -0.30 -11.44
C PRO A 58 1.37 0.48 -10.97
N ILE A 59 2.18 -0.10 -10.10
CA ILE A 59 3.39 0.57 -9.60
C ILE A 59 4.38 0.80 -10.76
N GLU A 60 4.60 -0.20 -11.60
CA GLU A 60 5.50 -0.08 -12.74
C GLU A 60 5.01 0.95 -13.77
N ARG A 61 3.70 1.04 -13.96
CA ARG A 61 3.12 2.04 -14.88
C ARG A 61 3.28 3.46 -14.35
N ARG A 62 3.25 3.63 -13.03
CA ARG A 62 3.38 4.94 -12.42
C ARG A 62 4.81 5.45 -12.45
N ALA A 63 5.79 4.57 -12.33
CA ALA A 63 7.21 4.92 -12.34
C ALA A 63 7.72 4.98 -13.78
N LYS A 64 8.48 6.03 -14.10
CA LYS A 64 9.03 6.23 -15.45
C LYS A 64 10.32 5.45 -15.67
N ASP A 65 11.07 5.21 -14.61
CA ASP A 65 12.36 4.54 -14.68
C ASP A 65 12.64 3.82 -13.35
N THR A 66 13.80 3.16 -13.28
CA THR A 66 14.19 2.39 -12.10
C THR A 66 14.33 3.26 -10.86
N GLU A 67 14.84 4.47 -11.01
CA GLU A 67 15.01 5.39 -9.89
C GLU A 67 13.66 5.82 -9.33
N GLU A 68 12.71 6.20 -10.19
CA GLU A 68 11.36 6.53 -9.76
C GLU A 68 10.65 5.33 -9.15
N LEU A 69 10.90 4.13 -9.68
CA LEU A 69 10.32 2.91 -9.15
C LEU A 69 10.78 2.68 -7.71
N THR A 70 12.08 2.85 -7.46
CA THR A 70 12.64 2.70 -6.13
C THR A 70 12.02 3.71 -5.15
N ASP A 71 11.92 4.97 -5.58
CA ASP A 71 11.34 6.03 -4.76
C ASP A 71 9.86 5.75 -4.48
N LEU A 72 9.11 5.31 -5.49
CA LEU A 72 7.69 5.01 -5.33
C LEU A 72 7.49 3.82 -4.39
N LEU A 73 8.28 2.76 -4.53
CA LEU A 73 8.21 1.63 -3.62
C LEU A 73 8.50 2.04 -2.18
N HIS A 74 9.50 2.90 -1.99
CA HIS A 74 9.82 3.42 -0.67
C HIS A 74 8.63 4.18 -0.06
N GLU A 75 8.03 5.09 -0.82
CA GLU A 75 6.88 5.86 -0.37
C GLU A 75 5.70 4.96 -0.01
N VAL A 76 5.40 3.99 -0.87
CA VAL A 76 4.29 3.07 -0.67
C VAL A 76 4.49 2.23 0.59
N LEU A 77 5.69 1.68 0.76
CA LEU A 77 6.01 0.85 1.93
C LEU A 77 5.97 1.67 3.22
N VAL A 78 6.51 2.88 3.20
CA VAL A 78 6.47 3.77 4.38
C VAL A 78 5.02 4.08 4.74
N ALA A 79 4.18 4.39 3.75
CA ALA A 79 2.76 4.67 3.99
C ALA A 79 2.05 3.47 4.62
N GLN A 80 2.33 2.27 4.13
CA GLN A 80 1.69 1.05 4.64
C GLN A 80 2.16 0.71 6.05
N VAL A 81 3.44 0.86 6.33
CA VAL A 81 3.97 0.62 7.67
C VAL A 81 3.41 1.66 8.66
N ALA A 82 3.32 2.92 8.24
CA ALA A 82 2.74 3.97 9.07
C ALA A 82 1.28 3.65 9.42
N THR A 83 0.50 3.21 8.44
CA THR A 83 -0.89 2.79 8.66
C THR A 83 -0.95 1.61 9.63
N TYR A 84 -0.08 0.63 9.45
CA TYR A 84 0.00 -0.55 10.31
C TYR A 84 0.30 -0.17 11.76
N LEU A 85 1.22 0.78 11.96
CA LEU A 85 1.62 1.24 13.29
C LEU A 85 0.70 2.33 13.86
N GLY A 86 -0.17 2.90 13.04
CA GLY A 86 -1.07 3.97 13.46
C GLY A 86 -0.35 5.30 13.69
N VAL A 87 0.69 5.58 12.92
CA VAL A 87 1.47 6.82 13.03
C VAL A 87 1.53 7.53 11.69
N GLU A 88 2.00 8.78 11.69
CA GLU A 88 2.21 9.53 10.46
C GLU A 88 3.43 8.98 9.70
N PRO A 89 3.41 9.01 8.36
CA PRO A 89 4.56 8.55 7.57
C PRO A 89 5.88 9.24 7.93
N SER A 90 5.84 10.51 8.33
CA SER A 90 7.03 11.25 8.73
C SER A 90 7.70 10.71 9.99
N VAL A 91 6.98 9.94 10.80
CA VAL A 91 7.56 9.26 11.96
C VAL A 91 8.48 8.13 11.51
N ILE A 92 8.11 7.45 10.43
CA ILE A 92 8.89 6.36 9.85
C ILE A 92 10.07 6.92 9.05
N ASP A 93 9.80 7.92 8.22
CA ASP A 93 10.81 8.54 7.37
C ASP A 93 10.63 10.07 7.43
N PRO A 94 11.40 10.76 8.27
CA PRO A 94 11.28 12.22 8.42
C PRO A 94 11.50 13.02 7.14
N THR A 95 12.17 12.43 6.14
CA THR A 95 12.41 13.14 4.87
C THR A 95 11.13 13.33 4.06
N LEU A 96 10.08 12.53 4.31
CA LEU A 96 8.80 12.65 3.61
C LEU A 96 8.02 13.90 4.02
N ASP A 97 8.34 14.49 5.16
CA ASP A 97 7.70 15.69 5.67
C ASP A 97 8.53 16.93 5.37
N ASP A 98 9.53 16.81 4.55
CA ASP A 98 10.44 17.88 4.21
C ASP A 98 9.96 18.61 2.95
N ASP A 99 9.63 19.85 3.10
CA ASP A 99 9.18 20.71 2.00
C ASP A 99 10.32 21.46 1.35
#